data_9fd934528bdddb37abbaf6fdfbc83038
#
_entry.id   9fd934528bdddb37abbaf6fdfbc83038
#
_cell.length_a   1.000
_cell.length_b   1.000
_cell.length_c   1.000
_cell.angle_alpha   90.00
_cell.angle_beta   90.00
_cell.angle_gamma   90.00
#
_symmetry.space_group_name_H-M   'P 1'
#
loop_
_entity.id
_entity.type
_entity.pdbx_description
1 polymer ?
#
loop_
_entity_poly.entity_id
_entity_poly.type
_entity_poly.pdbx_seq_one_letter_code
_entity_poly.pdbx_strand_id
1 'polypeptide(L)'
;MARGLVKQKDYDWQDSNLALFGSDVEKNVKKESASTELAWQSAGKRVGLQIWRIENFKIKAWPRDDYGKFYDGDSYIILNTYKEDDGDALLYDVHFWIGTNSTQDEYGTAAYKTVELDTFLDDKAVQHREVMGHESDRFKSYFQVLTTMKGG
;
A
#
# COMPACT_ATOMS: atom_id res chain seq x y z
N MET A 1 -7.76 11.45 5.15
CA MET A 1 -7.77 11.46 4.63
C MET A 1 -7.56 11.59 4.32
N ALA A 2 -7.57 11.76 4.68
CA ALA A 2 -7.35 11.82 4.25
C ALA A 2 -7.33 12.04 4.04
N ARG A 3 -7.22 11.72 3.99
CA ARG A 3 -7.20 11.80 3.68
C ARG A 3 -7.06 11.73 2.85
N GLY A 4 -7.02 11.97 2.94
CA GLY A 4 -6.84 11.88 2.12
C GLY A 4 -7.05 11.74 1.45
N LEU A 5 -6.77 11.14 1.14
CA LEU A 5 -7.14 10.97 0.51
C LEU A 5 -7.43 11.39 0.54
N VAL A 6 -7.26 11.42 1.16
CA VAL A 6 -7.59 11.69 1.21
C VAL A 6 -7.99 12.17 1.51
N LYS A 7 -8.19 12.34 1.59
CA LYS A 7 -8.47 12.75 1.73
C LYS A 7 -8.99 13.08 1.34
N GLN A 8 -9.03 13.02 1.20
CA GLN A 8 -9.34 13.13 0.83
C GLN A 8 -9.92 13.24 0.41
N LYS A 9 -10.18 13.05 0.05
CA LYS A 9 -10.66 13.07 -0.20
C LYS A 9 -11.25 12.61 -0.77
N ASP A 10 -11.47 12.35 -1.25
CA ASP A 10 -12.11 11.83 -1.79
C ASP A 10 -12.99 11.22 -1.54
N TYR A 11 -13.68 11.24 -2.17
CA TYR A 11 -14.29 10.21 -1.75
C TYR A 11 -15.79 10.18 -1.70
N ASP A 12 -16.53 10.14 -2.80
CA ASP A 12 -17.94 10.37 -2.84
C ASP A 12 -18.77 9.20 -2.40
N TRP A 13 -18.30 8.02 -2.71
CA TRP A 13 -18.92 6.82 -2.16
C TRP A 13 -18.84 6.82 -0.66
N GLN A 14 -17.94 7.60 -0.12
CA GLN A 14 -17.81 7.74 1.31
C GLN A 14 -18.82 8.70 1.89
N ASP A 15 -19.19 9.75 1.16
CA ASP A 15 -20.05 10.78 1.69
C ASP A 15 -21.40 10.24 2.12
N SER A 16 -22.00 9.41 1.32
CA SER A 16 -23.31 8.87 1.63
C SER A 16 -23.27 7.85 2.77
N ASN A 17 -22.10 7.29 3.06
CA ASN A 17 -21.94 6.23 4.02
C ASN A 17 -21.02 6.60 5.18
N LEU A 18 -20.57 7.83 5.24
CA LEU A 18 -19.59 8.25 6.25
C LEU A 18 -20.06 7.98 7.68
N ALA A 19 -21.33 8.20 7.94
CA ALA A 19 -21.85 7.95 9.27
C ALA A 19 -21.73 6.48 9.67
N LEU A 20 -21.90 5.58 8.72
CA LEU A 20 -21.76 4.15 8.94
C LEU A 20 -20.31 3.73 8.98
N PHE A 21 -19.51 4.21 8.02
CA PHE A 21 -18.10 3.84 7.95
C PHE A 21 -17.27 4.45 9.06
N GLY A 22 -17.73 5.53 9.66
CA GLY A 22 -17.08 6.13 10.79
C GLY A 22 -17.41 5.52 12.12
N SER A 23 -18.30 4.52 12.14
CA SER A 23 -18.70 3.90 13.39
C SER A 23 -17.60 3.00 13.93
N ASP A 24 -17.63 2.79 15.25
CA ASP A 24 -16.67 1.90 15.90
C ASP A 24 -16.80 0.47 15.39
N VAL A 25 -18.01 0.05 15.06
CA VAL A 25 -18.26 -1.29 14.53
C VAL A 25 -17.53 -1.46 13.21
N GLU A 26 -17.62 -0.49 12.31
CA GLU A 26 -16.95 -0.55 11.01
C GLU A 26 -15.44 -0.60 11.17
N LYS A 27 -14.89 0.22 12.06
CA LYS A 27 -13.45 0.23 12.33
C LYS A 27 -13.00 -1.12 12.88
N ASN A 28 -13.75 -1.72 13.77
CA ASN A 28 -13.42 -3.01 14.34
C ASN A 28 -13.42 -4.11 13.29
N VAL A 29 -14.39 -4.08 12.38
CA VAL A 29 -14.46 -5.06 11.29
C VAL A 29 -13.24 -4.95 10.38
N LYS A 30 -12.85 -3.72 10.03
CA LYS A 30 -11.67 -3.50 9.20
C LYS A 30 -10.40 -3.97 9.89
N LYS A 31 -10.25 -3.68 11.16
CA LYS A 31 -9.09 -4.09 11.94
C LYS A 31 -9.00 -5.61 12.03
N GLU A 32 -10.11 -6.26 12.25
CA GLU A 32 -10.17 -7.71 12.32
C GLU A 32 -9.78 -8.34 10.99
N SER A 33 -10.31 -7.82 9.89
CA SER A 33 -9.97 -8.28 8.55
C SER A 33 -8.46 -8.12 8.29
N ALA A 34 -7.90 -6.97 8.63
CA ALA A 34 -6.47 -6.70 8.46
C ALA A 34 -5.62 -7.67 9.27
N SER A 35 -6.03 -7.96 10.50
CA SER A 35 -5.25 -8.84 11.38
C SER A 35 -5.24 -10.29 10.90
N THR A 36 -6.21 -10.71 10.11
CA THR A 36 -6.25 -12.08 9.58
C THR A 36 -5.47 -12.26 8.29
N GLU A 37 -5.00 -11.16 7.66
CA GLU A 37 -4.21 -11.27 6.44
C GLU A 37 -2.79 -11.70 6.78
N LEU A 38 -2.38 -12.89 6.35
CA LEU A 38 -1.08 -13.46 6.70
C LEU A 38 0.10 -12.62 6.18
N ALA A 39 -0.09 -11.97 5.03
CA ALA A 39 0.99 -11.16 4.44
C ALA A 39 1.41 -10.01 5.35
N TRP A 40 0.51 -9.53 6.21
CA TRP A 40 0.79 -8.38 7.07
C TRP A 40 1.47 -8.75 8.39
N GLN A 41 1.60 -10.03 8.71
CA GLN A 41 2.13 -10.47 10.00
C GLN A 41 3.55 -9.96 10.28
N SER A 42 4.35 -9.80 9.23
CA SER A 42 5.73 -9.28 9.37
C SER A 42 5.85 -7.82 8.95
N ALA A 43 4.76 -7.18 8.57
CA ALA A 43 4.81 -5.83 8.00
C ALA A 43 5.08 -4.78 9.08
N GLY A 44 5.98 -3.85 8.77
CA GLY A 44 6.19 -2.66 9.59
C GLY A 44 6.84 -2.88 10.94
N LYS A 45 7.44 -4.04 11.18
CA LYS A 45 8.05 -4.34 12.49
C LYS A 45 9.45 -3.81 12.65
N ARG A 46 10.12 -3.51 11.55
CA ARG A 46 11.49 -2.96 11.55
C ARG A 46 11.65 -1.95 10.43
N VAL A 47 12.62 -1.07 10.61
CA VAL A 47 13.03 -0.14 9.55
C VAL A 47 13.47 -0.94 8.32
N GLY A 48 13.00 -0.52 7.17
CA GLY A 48 13.35 -1.14 5.90
C GLY A 48 12.21 -1.13 4.91
N LEU A 49 12.47 -1.72 3.77
CA LEU A 49 11.54 -1.77 2.65
C LEU A 49 10.98 -3.18 2.52
N GLN A 50 9.67 -3.27 2.32
CA GLN A 50 8.99 -4.53 2.07
C GLN A 50 8.10 -4.36 0.86
N ILE A 51 8.08 -5.36 -0.04
CA ILE A 51 7.32 -5.30 -1.28
C ILE A 51 6.51 -6.58 -1.45
N TRP A 52 5.28 -6.41 -1.89
CA TRP A 52 4.37 -7.52 -2.21
C TRP A 52 3.80 -7.31 -3.60
N ARG A 53 3.61 -8.41 -4.32
CA ARG A 53 2.97 -8.44 -5.64
C ARG A 53 1.52 -8.87 -5.47
N ILE A 54 0.63 -8.26 -6.24
CA ILE A 54 -0.75 -8.70 -6.31
C ILE A 54 -0.88 -9.69 -7.45
N GLU A 55 -1.36 -10.90 -7.13
CA GLU A 55 -1.55 -11.96 -8.10
C GLU A 55 -2.86 -12.68 -7.82
N ASN A 56 -3.81 -12.62 -8.75
CA ASN A 56 -5.12 -13.28 -8.60
C ASN A 56 -5.80 -12.93 -7.28
N PHE A 57 -5.90 -11.65 -6.97
CA PHE A 57 -6.50 -11.13 -5.72
C PHE A 57 -5.74 -11.53 -4.46
N LYS A 58 -4.57 -12.12 -4.60
CA LYS A 58 -3.74 -12.54 -3.48
C LYS A 58 -2.48 -11.70 -3.39
N ILE A 59 -1.95 -11.63 -2.17
CA ILE A 59 -0.73 -10.90 -1.90
C ILE A 59 0.41 -11.90 -1.78
N LYS A 60 1.48 -11.66 -2.54
CA LYS A 60 2.67 -12.52 -2.48
C LYS A 60 3.89 -11.67 -2.19
N ALA A 61 4.72 -12.11 -1.26
CA ALA A 61 5.96 -11.43 -0.96
C ALA A 61 6.85 -11.42 -2.21
N TRP A 62 7.37 -10.22 -2.54
CA TRP A 62 8.27 -10.05 -3.67
C TRP A 62 9.68 -10.38 -3.20
N PRO A 63 10.45 -11.18 -3.95
CA PRO A 63 11.83 -11.51 -3.53
C PRO A 63 12.71 -10.28 -3.43
N ARG A 64 13.56 -10.23 -2.42
CA ARG A 64 14.45 -9.07 -2.21
C ARG A 64 15.35 -8.80 -3.40
N ASP A 65 15.80 -9.84 -4.09
CA ASP A 65 16.66 -9.70 -5.27
C ASP A 65 15.96 -8.99 -6.42
N ASP A 66 14.63 -8.94 -6.38
CA ASP A 66 13.81 -8.31 -7.41
C ASP A 66 13.30 -6.93 -7.01
N TYR A 67 13.68 -6.42 -5.84
CA TYR A 67 13.29 -5.08 -5.42
C TYR A 67 13.80 -4.05 -6.42
N GLY A 68 12.90 -3.19 -6.88
CA GLY A 68 13.20 -2.22 -7.92
C GLY A 68 12.83 -2.70 -9.33
N LYS A 69 12.43 -3.96 -9.47
CA LYS A 69 11.96 -4.52 -10.73
C LYS A 69 10.47 -4.82 -10.61
N PHE A 70 9.69 -4.32 -11.54
CA PHE A 70 8.23 -4.49 -11.51
C PHE A 70 7.73 -4.86 -12.91
N TYR A 71 6.80 -5.81 -12.97
CA TYR A 71 6.15 -6.16 -14.24
C TYR A 71 5.06 -5.16 -14.58
N ASP A 72 5.01 -4.75 -15.84
CA ASP A 72 4.03 -3.76 -16.30
C ASP A 72 2.60 -4.30 -16.32
N GLY A 73 2.42 -5.61 -16.23
CA GLY A 73 1.11 -6.22 -16.18
C GLY A 73 0.55 -6.43 -14.77
N ASP A 74 1.31 -6.00 -13.74
CA ASP A 74 0.93 -6.26 -12.35
C ASP A 74 0.82 -5.00 -11.52
N SER A 75 0.30 -5.17 -10.31
CA SER A 75 0.29 -4.13 -9.28
C SER A 75 1.04 -4.63 -8.06
N TYR A 76 1.63 -3.70 -7.31
CA TYR A 76 2.48 -4.02 -6.16
C TYR A 76 2.16 -3.10 -5.01
N ILE A 77 2.46 -3.57 -3.79
CA ILE A 77 2.38 -2.77 -2.58
C ILE A 77 3.78 -2.67 -2.01
N ILE A 78 4.22 -1.47 -1.70
CA ILE A 78 5.54 -1.19 -1.18
C ILE A 78 5.39 -0.44 0.14
N LEU A 79 5.96 -1.02 1.20
CA LEU A 79 5.95 -0.41 2.53
C LEU A 79 7.36 0.03 2.90
N ASN A 80 7.52 1.31 3.17
CA ASN A 80 8.75 1.84 3.75
C ASN A 80 8.53 2.16 5.21
N THR A 81 9.24 1.47 6.09
CA THR A 81 9.21 1.70 7.52
C THR A 81 10.48 2.43 7.90
N TYR A 82 10.36 3.56 8.59
CA TYR A 82 11.51 4.40 8.90
C TYR A 82 11.32 5.10 10.25
N LYS A 83 12.37 5.72 10.72
CA LYS A 83 12.35 6.54 11.93
C LYS A 83 12.87 7.93 11.60
N GLU A 84 12.36 8.93 12.30
CA GLU A 84 12.97 10.24 12.25
C GLU A 84 14.24 10.25 13.11
N ASP A 85 15.16 11.18 12.82
CA ASP A 85 16.48 11.21 13.43
C ASP A 85 16.48 11.14 14.95
N ASP A 86 15.55 11.82 15.58
CA ASP A 86 15.47 11.88 17.05
C ASP A 86 14.32 11.07 17.63
N GLY A 87 13.64 10.27 16.81
CA GLY A 87 12.46 9.55 17.25
C GLY A 87 12.67 8.06 17.39
N ASP A 88 11.93 7.47 18.32
CA ASP A 88 11.90 6.01 18.48
C ASP A 88 10.69 5.39 17.80
N ALA A 89 9.70 6.20 17.43
CA ALA A 89 8.49 5.72 16.81
C ALA A 89 8.73 5.34 15.35
N LEU A 90 8.14 4.24 14.94
CA LEU A 90 8.19 3.82 13.54
C LEU A 90 7.18 4.64 12.72
N LEU A 91 7.61 5.07 11.56
CA LEU A 91 6.78 5.80 10.61
C LEU A 91 6.65 4.98 9.33
N TYR A 92 5.57 5.17 8.61
CA TYR A 92 5.23 4.31 7.47
C TYR A 92 4.77 5.10 6.27
N ASP A 93 5.33 4.76 5.10
CA ASP A 93 4.78 5.16 3.80
C ASP A 93 4.39 3.90 3.06
N VAL A 94 3.14 3.82 2.62
CA VAL A 94 2.66 2.70 1.83
C VAL A 94 2.36 3.19 0.43
N HIS A 95 3.01 2.60 -0.55
CA HIS A 95 2.78 2.94 -1.96
C HIS A 95 2.10 1.76 -2.64
N PHE A 96 1.12 2.02 -3.50
CA PHE A 96 0.64 0.97 -4.40
C PHE A 96 0.98 1.39 -5.83
N TRP A 97 1.80 0.58 -6.47
CA TRP A 97 2.33 0.83 -7.81
C TRP A 97 1.48 0.08 -8.83
N ILE A 98 1.08 0.78 -9.88
CA ILE A 98 0.17 0.26 -10.89
C ILE A 98 0.88 0.21 -12.22
N GLY A 99 1.06 -1.00 -12.76
CA GLY A 99 1.63 -1.18 -14.09
C GLY A 99 0.64 -0.75 -15.17
N THR A 100 1.14 -0.25 -16.28
CA THR A 100 0.31 0.26 -17.36
C THR A 100 -0.68 -0.79 -17.87
N ASN A 101 -0.27 -2.05 -17.87
CA ASN A 101 -1.11 -3.15 -18.37
C ASN A 101 -1.74 -3.98 -17.25
N SER A 102 -1.70 -3.47 -16.03
CA SER A 102 -2.36 -4.14 -14.90
C SER A 102 -3.88 -4.09 -15.10
N THR A 103 -4.56 -5.17 -14.74
CA THR A 103 -6.02 -5.21 -14.86
C THR A 103 -6.68 -4.38 -13.78
N GLN A 104 -7.92 -3.99 -14.02
CA GLN A 104 -8.70 -3.25 -13.03
C GLN A 104 -8.82 -4.04 -11.73
N ASP A 105 -8.96 -5.36 -11.84
CA ASP A 105 -9.06 -6.21 -10.66
C ASP A 105 -7.77 -6.19 -9.83
N GLU A 106 -6.63 -6.21 -10.50
CA GLU A 106 -5.34 -6.18 -9.82
C GLU A 106 -5.09 -4.85 -9.11
N TYR A 107 -5.27 -3.72 -9.79
CA TYR A 107 -5.00 -2.45 -9.13
C TYR A 107 -6.07 -2.10 -8.10
N GLY A 108 -7.31 -2.55 -8.30
CA GLY A 108 -8.35 -2.40 -7.31
C GLY A 108 -8.02 -3.18 -6.03
N THR A 109 -7.51 -4.40 -6.20
CA THR A 109 -7.04 -5.21 -5.07
C THR A 109 -5.87 -4.53 -4.37
N ALA A 110 -4.93 -3.97 -5.14
CA ALA A 110 -3.79 -3.25 -4.57
C ALA A 110 -4.25 -2.08 -3.72
N ALA A 111 -5.20 -1.29 -4.23
CA ALA A 111 -5.74 -0.16 -3.49
C ALA A 111 -6.44 -0.61 -2.21
N TYR A 112 -7.29 -1.64 -2.29
CA TYR A 112 -7.97 -2.18 -1.13
C TYR A 112 -6.99 -2.72 -0.09
N LYS A 113 -6.00 -3.48 -0.52
CA LYS A 113 -5.01 -4.07 0.37
C LYS A 113 -4.10 -3.02 0.98
N THR A 114 -3.89 -1.90 0.30
CA THR A 114 -3.16 -0.77 0.86
C THR A 114 -3.91 -0.18 2.05
N VAL A 115 -5.23 -0.01 1.92
CA VAL A 115 -6.06 0.47 3.03
C VAL A 115 -6.05 -0.54 4.17
N GLU A 116 -6.13 -1.83 3.85
CA GLU A 116 -6.08 -2.89 4.86
C GLU A 116 -4.75 -2.87 5.62
N LEU A 117 -3.64 -2.71 4.91
CA LEU A 117 -2.33 -2.61 5.56
C LEU A 117 -2.24 -1.39 6.46
N ASP A 118 -2.73 -0.24 6.00
CA ASP A 118 -2.76 0.97 6.81
C ASP A 118 -3.56 0.73 8.10
N THR A 119 -4.70 0.06 7.99
CA THR A 119 -5.50 -0.31 9.17
C THR A 119 -4.71 -1.23 10.10
N PHE A 120 -3.98 -2.19 9.55
CA PHE A 120 -3.11 -3.08 10.33
C PHE A 120 -2.05 -2.28 11.10
N LEU A 121 -1.58 -1.18 10.51
CA LEU A 121 -0.58 -0.29 11.12
C LEU A 121 -1.23 0.81 11.95
N ASP A 122 -2.45 0.61 12.42
CA ASP A 122 -3.20 1.53 13.27
C ASP A 122 -3.44 2.90 12.62
N ASP A 123 -3.65 2.91 11.32
CA ASP A 123 -3.92 4.10 10.52
C ASP A 123 -2.78 5.13 10.57
N LYS A 124 -1.56 4.65 10.79
CA LYS A 124 -0.39 5.54 10.90
C LYS A 124 0.36 5.73 9.59
N ALA A 125 0.00 4.98 8.56
CA ALA A 125 0.71 5.05 7.28
C ALA A 125 0.19 6.20 6.42
N VAL A 126 1.09 6.76 5.62
CA VAL A 126 0.72 7.69 4.56
C VAL A 126 0.62 6.87 3.27
N GLN A 127 -0.51 6.95 2.60
CA GLN A 127 -0.78 6.18 1.40
C GLN A 127 -0.42 6.98 0.15
N HIS A 128 0.27 6.32 -0.80
CA HIS A 128 0.69 6.95 -2.05
C HIS A 128 0.32 6.07 -3.23
N ARG A 129 -0.30 6.67 -4.24
CA ARG A 129 -0.61 5.98 -5.49
C ARG A 129 0.53 6.26 -6.47
N GLU A 130 1.15 5.20 -6.98
CA GLU A 130 2.26 5.32 -7.94
C GLU A 130 1.83 4.73 -9.27
N VAL A 131 2.02 5.47 -10.34
CA VAL A 131 1.68 5.01 -11.68
C VAL A 131 2.96 4.82 -12.47
N MET A 132 3.07 3.69 -13.18
CA MET A 132 4.23 3.38 -14.00
C MET A 132 4.58 4.56 -14.92
N GLY A 133 5.82 4.99 -14.89
CA GLY A 133 6.30 6.12 -15.67
C GLY A 133 6.07 7.49 -15.04
N HIS A 134 5.31 7.54 -13.93
CA HIS A 134 4.98 8.80 -13.24
C HIS A 134 5.14 8.67 -11.73
N GLU A 135 6.11 7.86 -11.31
CA GLU A 135 6.35 7.61 -9.90
C GLU A 135 6.85 8.87 -9.18
N SER A 136 6.48 8.98 -7.90
CA SER A 136 6.94 10.08 -7.07
C SER A 136 8.43 9.99 -6.80
N ASP A 137 9.05 11.13 -6.48
CA ASP A 137 10.45 11.17 -6.14
C ASP A 137 10.76 10.33 -4.91
N ARG A 138 9.85 10.32 -3.94
CA ARG A 138 10.01 9.51 -2.74
C ARG A 138 10.10 8.02 -3.10
N PHE A 139 9.20 7.54 -3.94
CA PHE A 139 9.21 6.14 -4.37
C PHE A 139 10.51 5.80 -5.11
N LYS A 140 10.90 6.66 -6.05
CA LYS A 140 12.13 6.44 -6.82
C LYS A 140 13.37 6.43 -5.94
N SER A 141 13.35 7.16 -4.83
CA SER A 141 14.50 7.23 -3.93
C SER A 141 14.79 5.91 -3.21
N TYR A 142 13.84 5.00 -3.17
CA TYR A 142 14.04 3.70 -2.52
C TYR A 142 14.95 2.78 -3.32
N PHE A 143 15.14 3.03 -4.60
CA PHE A 143 15.84 2.12 -5.50
C PHE A 143 16.98 2.83 -6.21
N GLN A 144 18.12 2.14 -6.32
CA GLN A 144 19.21 2.66 -7.14
C GLN A 144 18.82 2.66 -8.61
N VAL A 145 18.17 1.59 -9.03
CA VAL A 145 17.66 1.44 -10.40
C VAL A 145 16.24 0.93 -10.31
N LEU A 146 15.34 1.65 -10.97
CA LEU A 146 13.93 1.22 -11.07
C LEU A 146 13.74 0.69 -12.49
N THR A 147 13.42 -0.59 -12.59
CA THR A 147 13.27 -1.28 -13.86
C THR A 147 11.85 -1.77 -14.05
N THR A 148 11.27 -1.50 -15.21
CA THR A 148 9.96 -2.03 -15.57
C THR A 148 10.17 -3.16 -16.57
N MET A 149 9.58 -4.34 -16.27
CA MET A 149 9.66 -5.52 -17.11
C MET A 149 8.32 -5.75 -17.79
N LYS A 150 8.37 -6.34 -18.97
CA LYS A 150 7.13 -6.69 -19.68
C LYS A 150 6.60 -8.01 -19.16
N GLY A 151 5.27 -8.07 -19.01
CA GLY A 151 4.62 -9.30 -18.60
C GLY A 151 3.95 -9.17 -17.25
N GLY A 152 3.76 -10.33 -16.62
CA GLY A 152 3.07 -10.40 -15.34
C GLY A 152 1.81 -11.20 -15.39
#